data_a9875c90350fce4c47c207c3bfecf36d
#
_entry.id   a9875c90350fce4c47c207c3bfecf36d
#
_cell.length_a   1.000
_cell.length_b   1.000
_cell.length_c   1.000
_cell.angle_alpha   90.00
_cell.angle_beta   90.00
_cell.angle_gamma   90.00
#
_symmetry.space_group_name_H-M   'P 1'
#
loop_
_entity.id
_entity.type
_entity.pdbx_description
1 polymer ?
#
loop_
_entity_poly.entity_id
_entity_poly.type
_entity_poly.pdbx_seq_one_letter_code
_entity_poly.pdbx_strand_id
1 'polypeptide(L)'
;MLISLFMAFVLWLLTLIPSFIIAGEVSKKKDDPFIIGVATQVSFFLLSVVVILLIGNLAEYGFRFSLTYVSKAFFVGLGLSAVTAPIAYKLVQNYKPDFLPDSTFKIAILMLILAPLGEETLYRGLIEGYLLCHTSPWVAIVFTAIIFGLVHILAFHDAPEGFRVFIVLNAFLMGLVAGYFRAISGSLIPAYALHSAANLVGMIGWLWLERKSRIL
;
A
#
# COMPACT_ATOMS: atom_id res chain seq x y z
N MET A 1 -6.42 20.40 14.70
CA MET A 1 -5.30 19.52 14.33
C MET A 1 -5.29 18.21 15.12
N LEU A 2 -5.07 18.19 16.45
CA LEU A 2 -5.03 16.93 17.23
C LEU A 2 -6.31 16.09 17.09
N ILE A 3 -7.47 16.71 17.16
CA ILE A 3 -8.77 16.03 16.98
C ILE A 3 -8.84 15.40 15.57
N SER A 4 -8.41 16.11 14.53
CA SER A 4 -8.43 15.58 13.16
C SER A 4 -7.47 14.38 12.99
N LEU A 5 -6.28 14.43 13.60
CA LEU A 5 -5.36 13.30 13.60
C LEU A 5 -5.91 12.08 14.36
N PHE A 6 -6.54 12.33 15.51
CA PHE A 6 -7.21 11.28 16.27
C PHE A 6 -8.36 10.64 15.48
N MET A 7 -9.20 11.46 14.85
CA MET A 7 -10.29 10.95 14.00
C MET A 7 -9.77 10.17 12.79
N ALA A 8 -8.72 10.65 12.13
CA ALA A 8 -8.07 9.92 11.04
C ALA A 8 -7.55 8.55 11.51
N PHE A 9 -6.95 8.49 12.70
CA PHE A 9 -6.50 7.23 13.31
C PHE A 9 -7.69 6.29 13.62
N VAL A 10 -8.80 6.82 14.15
CA VAL A 10 -10.03 6.04 14.37
C VAL A 10 -10.59 5.50 13.05
N LEU A 11 -10.69 6.33 12.00
CA LEU A 11 -11.16 5.90 10.68
C LEU A 11 -10.27 4.79 10.09
N TRP A 12 -8.97 4.91 10.28
CA TRP A 12 -8.01 3.87 9.90
C TRP A 12 -8.28 2.55 10.60
N LEU A 13 -8.42 2.56 11.93
CA LEU A 13 -8.73 1.34 12.71
C LEU A 13 -10.08 0.74 12.34
N LEU A 14 -11.12 1.58 12.12
CA LEU A 14 -12.46 1.15 11.71
C LEU A 14 -12.48 0.47 10.32
N THR A 15 -11.47 0.72 9.51
CA THR A 15 -11.33 0.05 8.20
C THR A 15 -10.36 -1.12 8.27
N LEU A 16 -9.21 -0.94 8.92
CA LEU A 16 -8.13 -1.93 8.99
C LEU A 16 -8.57 -3.20 9.75
N ILE A 17 -9.15 -3.02 10.96
CA ILE A 17 -9.51 -4.15 11.83
C ILE A 17 -10.57 -5.06 11.18
N PRO A 18 -11.71 -4.54 10.67
CA PRO A 18 -12.66 -5.39 9.99
C PRO A 18 -12.10 -6.07 8.74
N SER A 19 -11.20 -5.41 8.00
CA SER A 19 -10.56 -6.02 6.83
C SER A 19 -9.71 -7.23 7.22
N PHE A 20 -8.95 -7.14 8.30
CA PHE A 20 -8.16 -8.28 8.80
C PHE A 20 -9.04 -9.37 9.40
N ILE A 21 -10.17 -9.03 10.04
CA ILE A 21 -11.15 -10.04 10.50
C ILE A 21 -11.72 -10.80 9.30
N ILE A 22 -12.13 -10.09 8.23
CA ILE A 22 -12.64 -10.72 7.00
C ILE A 22 -11.58 -11.63 6.38
N ALA A 23 -10.35 -11.17 6.24
CA ALA A 23 -9.25 -11.97 5.72
C ALA A 23 -8.98 -13.21 6.59
N GLY A 24 -9.01 -13.07 7.91
CA GLY A 24 -8.88 -14.16 8.87
C GLY A 24 -10.01 -15.20 8.78
N GLU A 25 -11.26 -14.78 8.59
CA GLU A 25 -12.38 -15.71 8.36
C GLU A 25 -12.26 -16.44 7.00
N VAL A 26 -11.72 -15.77 5.99
CA VAL A 26 -11.43 -16.40 4.70
C VAL A 26 -10.31 -17.43 4.84
N SER A 27 -9.24 -17.12 5.56
CA SER A 27 -8.09 -18.02 5.76
C SER A 27 -8.49 -19.32 6.47
N LYS A 28 -9.43 -19.29 7.41
CA LYS A 28 -9.97 -20.49 8.06
C LYS A 28 -10.65 -21.46 7.10
N LYS A 29 -11.15 -20.95 5.97
CA LYS A 29 -11.88 -21.74 4.96
C LYS A 29 -11.00 -22.14 3.78
N LYS A 30 -10.05 -21.32 3.45
CA LYS A 30 -9.12 -21.53 2.32
C LYS A 30 -7.75 -20.97 2.67
N ASP A 31 -6.79 -21.88 2.84
CA ASP A 31 -5.37 -21.56 3.07
C ASP A 31 -4.67 -21.33 1.73
N ASP A 32 -5.12 -20.28 1.00
CA ASP A 32 -4.52 -19.83 -0.26
C ASP A 32 -4.12 -18.35 -0.10
N PRO A 33 -2.83 -18.03 -0.10
CA PRO A 33 -2.33 -16.66 0.05
C PRO A 33 -2.95 -15.67 -0.94
N PHE A 34 -3.24 -16.11 -2.17
CA PHE A 34 -3.90 -15.26 -3.15
C PHE A 34 -5.32 -14.88 -2.72
N ILE A 35 -6.12 -15.86 -2.28
CA ILE A 35 -7.51 -15.61 -1.87
C ILE A 35 -7.56 -14.73 -0.62
N ILE A 36 -6.65 -14.94 0.34
CA ILE A 36 -6.52 -14.12 1.54
C ILE A 36 -6.12 -12.69 1.15
N GLY A 37 -5.13 -12.54 0.27
CA GLY A 37 -4.71 -11.24 -0.24
C GLY A 37 -5.82 -10.50 -0.99
N VAL A 38 -6.58 -11.18 -1.85
CA VAL A 38 -7.76 -10.61 -2.52
C VAL A 38 -8.79 -10.14 -1.49
N ALA A 39 -9.12 -10.96 -0.49
CA ALA A 39 -10.07 -10.60 0.55
C ALA A 39 -9.62 -9.36 1.33
N THR A 40 -8.34 -9.26 1.68
CA THR A 40 -7.76 -8.11 2.37
C THR A 40 -7.90 -6.84 1.54
N GLN A 41 -7.43 -6.86 0.28
CA GLN A 41 -7.36 -5.67 -0.56
C GLN A 41 -8.75 -5.20 -1.02
N VAL A 42 -9.64 -6.13 -1.34
CA VAL A 42 -11.05 -5.81 -1.66
C VAL A 42 -11.76 -5.24 -0.43
N SER A 43 -11.48 -5.75 0.77
CA SER A 43 -12.06 -5.19 2.00
C SER A 43 -11.53 -3.79 2.28
N PHE A 44 -10.23 -3.52 2.10
CA PHE A 44 -9.68 -2.16 2.20
C PHE A 44 -10.38 -1.20 1.23
N PHE A 45 -10.55 -1.61 -0.02
CA PHE A 45 -11.24 -0.81 -1.02
C PHE A 45 -12.70 -0.54 -0.62
N LEU A 46 -13.50 -1.60 -0.41
CA LEU A 46 -14.94 -1.47 -0.19
C LEU A 46 -15.27 -0.74 1.11
N LEU A 47 -14.62 -1.09 2.23
CA LEU A 47 -14.87 -0.44 3.52
C LEU A 47 -14.45 1.04 3.48
N SER A 48 -13.32 1.36 2.84
CA SER A 48 -12.91 2.76 2.68
C SER A 48 -13.92 3.55 1.85
N VAL A 49 -14.43 2.98 0.74
CA VAL A 49 -15.47 3.63 -0.08
C VAL A 49 -16.75 3.85 0.72
N VAL A 50 -17.19 2.84 1.48
CA VAL A 50 -18.38 2.97 2.34
C VAL A 50 -18.19 4.08 3.37
N VAL A 51 -17.07 4.11 4.08
CA VAL A 51 -16.78 5.17 5.07
C VAL A 51 -16.72 6.53 4.41
N ILE A 52 -16.09 6.68 3.24
CA ILE A 52 -16.04 7.95 2.50
C ILE A 52 -17.45 8.43 2.16
N LEU A 53 -18.33 7.55 1.69
CA LEU A 53 -19.72 7.91 1.36
C LEU A 53 -20.55 8.31 2.58
N LEU A 54 -20.19 7.85 3.78
CA LEU A 54 -20.85 8.22 5.03
C LEU A 54 -20.39 9.59 5.57
N ILE A 55 -19.15 10.01 5.29
CA ILE A 55 -18.55 11.22 5.87
C ILE A 55 -18.31 12.34 4.86
N GLY A 56 -18.46 12.09 3.55
CA GLY A 56 -18.21 13.06 2.48
C GLY A 56 -18.64 12.54 1.11
N ASN A 57 -17.93 12.95 0.08
CA ASN A 57 -18.18 12.48 -1.28
C ASN A 57 -16.90 11.98 -1.95
N LEU A 58 -17.05 11.05 -2.86
CA LEU A 58 -15.93 10.38 -3.52
C LEU A 58 -14.96 11.35 -4.22
N ALA A 59 -15.47 12.45 -4.80
CA ALA A 59 -14.63 13.39 -5.53
C ALA A 59 -13.66 14.15 -4.62
N GLU A 60 -14.05 14.53 -3.41
CA GLU A 60 -13.19 15.20 -2.41
C GLU A 60 -12.10 14.24 -1.92
N TYR A 61 -12.44 12.96 -1.82
CA TYR A 61 -11.52 11.90 -1.38
C TYR A 61 -10.66 11.31 -2.53
N GLY A 62 -10.62 11.99 -3.69
CA GLY A 62 -9.67 11.69 -4.77
C GLY A 62 -10.18 10.74 -5.85
N PHE A 63 -11.42 10.33 -5.82
CA PHE A 63 -12.04 9.55 -6.90
C PHE A 63 -12.44 10.45 -8.08
N ARG A 64 -11.47 11.25 -8.55
CA ARG A 64 -11.58 12.06 -9.75
C ARG A 64 -10.69 11.47 -10.82
N PHE A 65 -11.21 11.36 -12.03
CA PHE A 65 -10.39 10.96 -13.16
C PHE A 65 -9.46 12.11 -13.54
N SER A 66 -8.16 11.89 -13.38
CA SER A 66 -7.11 12.81 -13.82
C SER A 66 -5.86 12.04 -14.22
N LEU A 67 -5.38 12.25 -15.42
CA LEU A 67 -4.12 11.70 -15.91
C LEU A 67 -2.92 12.63 -15.63
N THR A 68 -3.17 13.80 -15.04
CA THR A 68 -2.12 14.74 -14.64
C THR A 68 -1.18 14.06 -13.65
N TYR A 69 0.11 14.15 -13.90
CA TYR A 69 1.19 13.55 -13.12
C TYR A 69 1.29 12.01 -13.13
N VAL A 70 0.42 11.27 -13.82
CA VAL A 70 0.46 9.78 -13.83
C VAL A 70 1.81 9.27 -14.34
N SER A 71 2.28 9.76 -15.48
CA SER A 71 3.60 9.36 -16.03
C SER A 71 4.73 9.71 -15.09
N LYS A 72 4.73 10.93 -14.51
CA LYS A 72 5.76 11.34 -13.55
C LYS A 72 5.75 10.44 -12.32
N ALA A 73 4.58 10.18 -11.74
CA ALA A 73 4.42 9.32 -10.57
C ALA A 73 4.90 7.89 -10.87
N PHE A 74 4.54 7.33 -12.03
CA PHE A 74 4.97 6.01 -12.47
C PHE A 74 6.51 5.91 -12.56
N PHE A 75 7.17 6.85 -13.26
CA PHE A 75 8.63 6.81 -13.37
C PHE A 75 9.35 7.11 -12.05
N VAL A 76 8.78 7.93 -11.18
CA VAL A 76 9.30 8.15 -9.83
C VAL A 76 9.21 6.86 -9.01
N GLY A 77 8.09 6.13 -9.08
CA GLY A 77 7.93 4.83 -8.41
C GLY A 77 8.95 3.80 -8.89
N LEU A 78 9.15 3.69 -10.23
CA LEU A 78 10.20 2.84 -10.81
C LEU A 78 11.59 3.22 -10.29
N GLY A 79 11.93 4.52 -10.33
CA GLY A 79 13.26 5.01 -9.96
C GLY A 79 13.56 4.79 -8.48
N LEU A 80 12.63 5.14 -7.58
CA LEU A 80 12.80 4.93 -6.15
C LEU A 80 12.99 3.44 -5.81
N SER A 81 12.13 2.57 -6.38
CA SER A 81 12.25 1.14 -6.14
C SER A 81 13.51 0.54 -6.78
N ALA A 82 13.93 0.99 -7.95
CA ALA A 82 15.18 0.55 -8.56
C ALA A 82 16.42 0.89 -7.72
N VAL A 83 16.40 2.05 -7.04
CA VAL A 83 17.48 2.46 -6.12
C VAL A 83 17.45 1.66 -4.82
N THR A 84 16.26 1.38 -4.29
CA THR A 84 16.12 0.70 -2.98
C THR A 84 16.15 -0.84 -3.09
N ALA A 85 15.79 -1.42 -4.23
CA ALA A 85 15.75 -2.87 -4.44
C ALA A 85 17.08 -3.59 -4.16
N PRO A 86 18.27 -3.09 -4.56
CA PRO A 86 19.52 -3.75 -4.22
C PRO A 86 19.78 -3.88 -2.72
N ILE A 87 19.31 -2.92 -1.94
CA ILE A 87 19.41 -2.96 -0.46
C ILE A 87 18.45 -4.04 0.06
N ALA A 88 17.20 -4.03 -0.40
CA ALA A 88 16.22 -5.06 -0.04
C ALA A 88 16.75 -6.48 -0.31
N TYR A 89 17.34 -6.71 -1.49
CA TYR A 89 17.87 -8.01 -1.87
C TYR A 89 19.02 -8.49 -1.01
N LYS A 90 19.85 -7.59 -0.51
CA LYS A 90 20.91 -7.95 0.45
C LYS A 90 20.36 -8.31 1.83
N LEU A 91 19.24 -7.69 2.23
CA LEU A 91 18.67 -7.84 3.56
C LEU A 91 17.65 -8.98 3.66
N VAL A 92 17.01 -9.36 2.54
CA VAL A 92 15.95 -10.38 2.53
C VAL A 92 16.46 -11.79 2.84
N GLN A 93 17.74 -12.06 2.58
CA GLN A 93 18.35 -13.38 2.79
C GLN A 93 17.53 -14.49 2.08
N ASN A 94 17.10 -15.51 2.84
CA ASN A 94 16.26 -16.62 2.35
C ASN A 94 14.79 -16.47 2.75
N TYR A 95 14.38 -15.28 3.25
CA TYR A 95 13.03 -15.03 3.68
C TYR A 95 12.06 -14.96 2.50
N LYS A 96 10.96 -15.70 2.57
CA LYS A 96 9.84 -15.64 1.65
C LYS A 96 8.60 -15.19 2.44
N PRO A 97 7.94 -14.08 2.06
CA PRO A 97 6.70 -13.67 2.70
C PRO A 97 5.59 -14.70 2.50
N ASP A 98 4.92 -15.13 3.56
CA ASP A 98 3.83 -16.11 3.53
C ASP A 98 2.60 -15.65 2.73
N PHE A 99 2.42 -14.33 2.61
CA PHE A 99 1.33 -13.76 1.83
C PHE A 99 1.54 -13.79 0.30
N LEU A 100 2.75 -14.18 -0.20
CA LEU A 100 3.01 -14.26 -1.63
C LEU A 100 2.50 -15.58 -2.21
N PRO A 101 1.61 -15.53 -3.23
CA PRO A 101 1.17 -16.73 -3.94
C PRO A 101 2.34 -17.40 -4.71
N ASP A 102 2.18 -18.70 -5.02
CA ASP A 102 3.20 -19.43 -5.79
C ASP A 102 3.16 -19.14 -7.31
N SER A 103 2.05 -18.63 -7.83
CA SER A 103 1.89 -18.31 -9.25
C SER A 103 2.31 -16.87 -9.55
N THR A 104 3.25 -16.69 -10.49
CA THR A 104 3.66 -15.36 -11.00
C THR A 104 2.46 -14.52 -11.46
N PHE A 105 1.47 -15.13 -12.10
CA PHE A 105 0.25 -14.42 -12.52
C PHE A 105 -0.58 -13.93 -11.32
N LYS A 106 -0.76 -14.78 -10.29
CA LYS A 106 -1.43 -14.39 -9.06
C LYS A 106 -0.67 -13.28 -8.33
N ILE A 107 0.67 -13.36 -8.26
CA ILE A 107 1.53 -12.30 -7.71
C ILE A 107 1.30 -10.98 -8.47
N ALA A 108 1.33 -11.02 -9.80
CA ALA A 108 1.15 -9.81 -10.62
C ALA A 108 -0.23 -9.16 -10.38
N ILE A 109 -1.32 -9.92 -10.35
CA ILE A 109 -2.65 -9.40 -10.04
C ILE A 109 -2.68 -8.78 -8.64
N LEU A 110 -2.16 -9.50 -7.63
CA LEU A 110 -2.19 -9.03 -6.25
C LEU A 110 -1.34 -7.77 -6.07
N MET A 111 -0.09 -7.80 -6.53
CA MET A 111 0.89 -6.72 -6.27
C MET A 111 0.70 -5.50 -7.17
N LEU A 112 0.28 -5.67 -8.43
CA LEU A 112 0.24 -4.55 -9.38
C LEU A 112 -1.16 -3.94 -9.52
N ILE A 113 -2.20 -4.67 -9.11
CA ILE A 113 -3.58 -4.20 -9.29
C ILE A 113 -4.28 -4.08 -7.93
N LEU A 114 -4.43 -5.18 -7.20
CA LEU A 114 -5.29 -5.21 -6.02
C LEU A 114 -4.69 -4.50 -4.81
N ALA A 115 -3.41 -4.73 -4.52
CA ALA A 115 -2.77 -4.08 -3.38
C ALA A 115 -2.71 -2.56 -3.58
N PRO A 116 -2.23 -2.00 -4.72
CA PRO A 116 -2.32 -0.56 -4.96
C PRO A 116 -3.76 -0.03 -4.90
N LEU A 117 -4.74 -0.76 -5.43
CA LEU A 117 -6.14 -0.33 -5.38
C LEU A 117 -6.68 -0.23 -3.95
N GLY A 118 -6.52 -1.28 -3.16
CA GLY A 118 -7.00 -1.32 -1.77
C GLY A 118 -6.27 -0.32 -0.88
N GLU A 119 -4.95 -0.34 -0.94
CA GLU A 119 -4.10 0.48 -0.07
C GLU A 119 -4.18 1.97 -0.42
N GLU A 120 -4.13 2.36 -1.71
CA GLU A 120 -4.27 3.77 -2.07
C GLU A 120 -5.67 4.31 -1.76
N THR A 121 -6.71 3.47 -1.85
CA THR A 121 -8.07 3.86 -1.43
C THR A 121 -8.15 4.08 0.08
N LEU A 122 -7.56 3.21 0.89
CA LEU A 122 -7.54 3.36 2.34
C LEU A 122 -6.68 4.57 2.75
N TYR A 123 -5.41 4.59 2.32
CA TYR A 123 -4.46 5.58 2.83
C TYR A 123 -4.63 6.94 2.17
N ARG A 124 -4.66 7.03 0.83
CA ARG A 124 -4.72 8.31 0.11
C ARG A 124 -6.15 8.77 -0.16
N GLY A 125 -7.07 7.82 -0.30
CA GLY A 125 -8.50 8.10 -0.39
C GLY A 125 -9.05 8.53 0.95
N LEU A 126 -9.25 7.56 1.85
CA LEU A 126 -9.94 7.79 3.12
C LEU A 126 -9.12 8.67 4.07
N ILE A 127 -7.92 8.23 4.47
CA ILE A 127 -7.21 8.87 5.59
C ILE A 127 -6.60 10.20 5.18
N GLU A 128 -5.81 10.23 4.10
CA GLU A 128 -5.23 11.48 3.62
C GLU A 128 -6.31 12.43 3.11
N GLY A 129 -7.33 11.93 2.38
CA GLY A 129 -8.47 12.72 1.93
C GLY A 129 -9.19 13.41 3.09
N TYR A 130 -9.50 12.69 4.17
CA TYR A 130 -10.05 13.28 5.39
C TYR A 130 -9.14 14.37 5.97
N LEU A 131 -7.85 14.09 6.10
CA LEU A 131 -6.91 15.06 6.66
C LEU A 131 -6.69 16.28 5.76
N LEU A 132 -6.70 16.14 4.45
CA LEU A 132 -6.61 17.27 3.51
C LEU A 132 -7.78 18.24 3.65
N CYS A 133 -8.96 17.77 4.06
CA CYS A 133 -10.11 18.62 4.36
C CYS A 133 -10.01 19.33 5.72
N HIS A 134 -9.17 18.85 6.66
CA HIS A 134 -9.19 19.30 8.06
C HIS A 134 -7.83 19.80 8.57
N THR A 135 -6.76 19.66 7.79
CA THR A 135 -5.39 20.03 8.20
C THR A 135 -4.60 20.60 7.01
N SER A 136 -3.33 20.97 7.23
CA SER A 136 -2.45 21.34 6.12
C SER A 136 -2.04 20.11 5.31
N PRO A 137 -1.75 20.25 4.01
CA PRO A 137 -1.36 19.13 3.16
C PRO A 137 -0.16 18.35 3.68
N TRP A 138 0.84 19.01 4.24
CA TRP A 138 2.01 18.35 4.79
C TRP A 138 1.70 17.50 6.02
N VAL A 139 0.79 17.96 6.89
CA VAL A 139 0.33 17.16 8.04
C VAL A 139 -0.40 15.91 7.56
N ALA A 140 -1.27 16.04 6.56
CA ALA A 140 -1.98 14.91 5.96
C ALA A 140 -1.01 13.88 5.36
N ILE A 141 -0.08 14.34 4.53
CA ILE A 141 0.90 13.49 3.83
C ILE A 141 1.80 12.75 4.85
N VAL A 142 2.41 13.48 5.80
CA VAL A 142 3.36 12.89 6.75
C VAL A 142 2.66 11.90 7.68
N PHE A 143 1.51 12.27 8.24
CA PHE A 143 0.76 11.37 9.12
C PHE A 143 0.38 10.07 8.40
N THR A 144 -0.16 10.18 7.19
CA THR A 144 -0.59 9.02 6.41
C THR A 144 0.60 8.15 6.01
N ALA A 145 1.73 8.75 5.65
CA ALA A 145 2.95 8.02 5.35
C ALA A 145 3.50 7.25 6.57
N ILE A 146 3.41 7.83 7.77
CA ILE A 146 3.83 7.15 9.02
C ILE A 146 2.99 5.90 9.25
N ILE A 147 1.66 6.00 9.23
CA ILE A 147 0.80 4.84 9.48
C ILE A 147 0.91 3.81 8.35
N PHE A 148 1.13 4.23 7.10
CA PHE A 148 1.39 3.35 5.98
C PHE A 148 2.71 2.59 6.13
N GLY A 149 3.77 3.24 6.60
CA GLY A 149 5.03 2.56 6.94
C GLY A 149 4.86 1.56 8.07
N LEU A 150 4.22 1.98 9.17
CA LEU A 150 4.09 1.16 10.38
C LEU A 150 3.24 -0.09 10.18
N VAL A 151 2.20 -0.06 9.33
CA VAL A 151 1.38 -1.25 9.07
C VAL A 151 2.19 -2.40 8.44
N HIS A 152 3.28 -2.10 7.74
CA HIS A 152 4.16 -3.11 7.16
C HIS A 152 4.89 -3.97 8.20
N ILE A 153 4.96 -3.51 9.46
CA ILE A 153 5.44 -4.35 10.57
C ILE A 153 4.57 -5.61 10.71
N LEU A 154 3.25 -5.48 10.50
CA LEU A 154 2.33 -6.62 10.62
C LEU A 154 2.52 -7.61 9.47
N ALA A 155 2.68 -7.11 8.23
CA ALA A 155 2.86 -7.95 7.06
C ALA A 155 4.23 -8.66 7.01
N PHE A 156 5.25 -8.10 7.67
CA PHE A 156 6.63 -8.60 7.67
C PHE A 156 7.13 -8.92 9.08
N HIS A 157 6.22 -9.32 9.98
CA HIS A 157 6.53 -9.53 11.40
C HIS A 157 7.57 -10.63 11.64
N ASP A 158 7.60 -11.65 10.80
CA ASP A 158 8.51 -12.81 10.80
C ASP A 158 9.77 -12.62 9.94
N ALA A 159 9.88 -11.48 9.21
CA ALA A 159 11.03 -11.18 8.39
C ALA A 159 12.30 -10.87 9.22
N PRO A 160 13.50 -11.09 8.65
CA PRO A 160 14.74 -10.64 9.28
C PRO A 160 14.66 -9.16 9.68
N GLU A 161 15.13 -8.82 10.88
CA GLU A 161 14.96 -7.48 11.46
C GLU A 161 15.44 -6.35 10.52
N GLY A 162 16.62 -6.49 9.93
CA GLY A 162 17.15 -5.49 9.00
C GLY A 162 16.26 -5.31 7.77
N PHE A 163 15.69 -6.39 7.24
CA PHE A 163 14.75 -6.33 6.12
C PHE A 163 13.43 -5.70 6.54
N ARG A 164 12.87 -6.07 7.70
CA ARG A 164 11.64 -5.48 8.24
C ARG A 164 11.75 -3.98 8.45
N VAL A 165 12.83 -3.51 9.10
CA VAL A 165 13.10 -2.08 9.28
C VAL A 165 13.22 -1.37 7.94
N PHE A 166 13.95 -1.96 6.99
CA PHE A 166 14.08 -1.41 5.64
C PHE A 166 12.73 -1.27 4.94
N ILE A 167 11.87 -2.30 4.99
CA ILE A 167 10.53 -2.26 4.36
C ILE A 167 9.67 -1.16 4.97
N VAL A 168 9.67 -1.00 6.30
CA VAL A 168 8.93 0.08 6.99
C VAL A 168 9.38 1.45 6.52
N LEU A 169 10.69 1.69 6.47
CA LEU A 169 11.26 2.96 6.01
C LEU A 169 11.00 3.21 4.51
N ASN A 170 11.11 2.17 3.69
CA ASN A 170 10.82 2.27 2.27
C ASN A 170 9.32 2.55 2.02
N ALA A 171 8.42 1.88 2.73
CA ALA A 171 6.98 2.13 2.66
C ALA A 171 6.65 3.56 3.14
N PHE A 172 7.28 4.04 4.22
CA PHE A 172 7.14 5.43 4.65
C PHE A 172 7.56 6.41 3.56
N LEU A 173 8.73 6.22 2.93
CA LEU A 173 9.23 7.06 1.85
C LEU A 173 8.28 7.04 0.64
N MET A 174 7.85 5.86 0.22
CA MET A 174 6.85 5.69 -0.85
C MET A 174 5.54 6.36 -0.47
N GLY A 175 5.16 6.28 0.80
CA GLY A 175 4.01 6.93 1.38
C GLY A 175 4.02 8.45 1.24
N LEU A 176 5.16 9.08 1.52
CA LEU A 176 5.35 10.53 1.34
C LEU A 176 5.18 10.94 -0.11
N VAL A 177 5.78 10.20 -1.02
CA VAL A 177 5.74 10.54 -2.46
C VAL A 177 4.36 10.31 -3.06
N ALA A 178 3.69 9.20 -2.71
CA ALA A 178 2.33 8.90 -3.15
C ALA A 178 1.34 9.96 -2.62
N GLY A 179 1.44 10.33 -1.34
CA GLY A 179 0.64 11.39 -0.74
C GLY A 179 0.87 12.74 -1.40
N TYR A 180 2.12 13.11 -1.69
CA TYR A 180 2.41 14.32 -2.44
C TYR A 180 1.70 14.33 -3.81
N PHE A 181 1.81 13.26 -4.60
CA PHE A 181 1.12 13.18 -5.90
C PHE A 181 -0.40 13.21 -5.75
N ARG A 182 -0.95 12.58 -4.72
CA ARG A 182 -2.38 12.67 -4.40
C ARG A 182 -2.80 14.11 -4.09
N ALA A 183 -2.04 14.81 -3.25
CA ALA A 183 -2.37 16.18 -2.84
C ALA A 183 -2.32 17.17 -4.01
N ILE A 184 -1.31 17.10 -4.88
CA ILE A 184 -1.18 18.04 -6.01
C ILE A 184 -2.08 17.73 -7.21
N SER A 185 -2.49 16.46 -7.39
CA SER A 185 -3.35 16.06 -8.52
C SER A 185 -4.84 16.11 -8.17
N GLY A 186 -5.19 16.02 -6.90
CA GLY A 186 -6.57 15.82 -6.46
C GLY A 186 -7.15 14.44 -6.82
N SER A 187 -6.31 13.49 -7.29
CA SER A 187 -6.72 12.18 -7.79
C SER A 187 -5.90 11.03 -7.18
N LEU A 188 -6.51 9.87 -7.02
CA LEU A 188 -5.82 8.64 -6.58
C LEU A 188 -4.97 8.01 -7.69
N ILE A 189 -5.23 8.32 -8.97
CA ILE A 189 -4.61 7.63 -10.11
C ILE A 189 -3.08 7.77 -10.12
N PRO A 190 -2.47 8.95 -9.88
CA PRO A 190 -1.01 9.06 -9.81
C PRO A 190 -0.39 8.28 -8.66
N ALA A 191 -1.01 8.26 -7.47
CA ALA A 191 -0.54 7.48 -6.33
C ALA A 191 -0.60 5.97 -6.63
N TYR A 192 -1.71 5.51 -7.20
CA TYR A 192 -1.86 4.14 -7.70
C TYR A 192 -0.77 3.77 -8.73
N ALA A 193 -0.52 4.62 -9.72
CA ALA A 193 0.49 4.37 -10.74
C ALA A 193 1.91 4.29 -10.16
N LEU A 194 2.25 5.15 -9.19
CA LEU A 194 3.51 5.14 -8.46
C LEU A 194 3.69 3.83 -7.69
N HIS A 195 2.67 3.43 -6.94
CA HIS A 195 2.68 2.22 -6.11
C HIS A 195 2.80 0.96 -6.99
N SER A 196 2.00 0.85 -8.06
CA SER A 196 2.10 -0.26 -9.01
C SER A 196 3.47 -0.36 -9.66
N ALA A 197 4.07 0.78 -10.03
CA ALA A 197 5.41 0.83 -10.59
C ALA A 197 6.49 0.38 -9.60
N ALA A 198 6.37 0.78 -8.33
CA ALA A 198 7.26 0.34 -7.27
C ALA A 198 7.16 -1.17 -7.02
N ASN A 199 5.93 -1.69 -6.94
CA ASN A 199 5.68 -3.11 -6.77
C ASN A 199 6.18 -3.93 -7.97
N LEU A 200 6.12 -3.39 -9.19
CA LEU A 200 6.67 -4.05 -10.38
C LEU A 200 8.17 -4.33 -10.24
N VAL A 201 8.95 -3.36 -9.76
CA VAL A 201 10.39 -3.55 -9.51
C VAL A 201 10.62 -4.60 -8.42
N GLY A 202 9.86 -4.52 -7.31
CA GLY A 202 9.93 -5.51 -6.23
C GLY A 202 9.61 -6.93 -6.72
N MET A 203 8.55 -7.08 -7.51
CA MET A 203 8.14 -8.36 -8.09
C MET A 203 9.22 -8.93 -9.03
N ILE A 204 9.78 -8.12 -9.93
CA ILE A 204 10.84 -8.57 -10.85
C ILE A 204 12.05 -9.07 -10.06
N GLY A 205 12.46 -8.32 -9.05
CA GLY A 205 13.58 -8.71 -8.22
C GLY A 205 13.33 -9.98 -7.42
N TRP A 206 12.11 -10.14 -6.88
CA TRP A 206 11.71 -11.36 -6.20
C TRP A 206 11.79 -12.59 -7.14
N LEU A 207 11.21 -12.50 -8.33
CA LEU A 207 11.24 -13.57 -9.32
C LEU A 207 12.66 -13.92 -9.77
N TRP A 208 13.56 -12.93 -9.83
CA TRP A 208 14.96 -13.15 -10.14
C TRP A 208 15.66 -13.93 -9.02
N LEU A 209 15.44 -13.59 -7.75
CA LEU A 209 15.99 -14.31 -6.60
C LEU A 209 15.49 -15.76 -6.54
N GLU A 210 14.19 -15.96 -6.74
CA GLU A 210 13.60 -17.31 -6.72
C GLU A 210 14.18 -18.21 -7.82
N ARG A 211 14.42 -17.67 -9.03
CA ARG A 211 15.09 -18.43 -10.10
C ARG A 211 16.53 -18.80 -9.73
N LYS A 212 17.26 -17.88 -9.12
CA LYS A 212 18.65 -18.11 -8.72
C LYS A 212 18.75 -19.20 -7.65
N SER A 213 17.85 -19.25 -6.68
CA SER A 213 17.83 -20.27 -5.63
C SER A 213 17.48 -21.69 -6.12
N ARG A 214 16.83 -21.82 -7.29
CA ARG A 214 16.51 -23.13 -7.91
C ARG A 214 17.67 -23.69 -8.75
N ILE A 215 18.67 -22.90 -9.04
CA ILE A 215 19.84 -23.30 -9.89
C ILE A 215 21.03 -23.71 -9.02
N LEU A 216 21.07 -23.32 -7.78
CA LEU A 216 22.10 -23.69 -6.78
C LEU A 216 21.63 -24.86 -5.94
#